data_ebce238b829c35a5d0fc9e895251adad
#
_entry.id   ebce238b829c35a5d0fc9e895251adad
#
_cell.length_a   1.000
_cell.length_b   1.000
_cell.length_c   1.000
_cell.angle_alpha   90.00
_cell.angle_beta   90.00
_cell.angle_gamma   90.00
#
_symmetry.space_group_name_H-M   'P 1'
#
loop_
_entity.id
_entity.type
_entity.pdbx_description
1 polymer ?
#
loop_
_entity_poly.entity_id
_entity_poly.type
_entity_poly.pdbx_seq_one_letter_code
_entity_poly.pdbx_strand_id
1 'polypeptide(L)'
;MVARARAGDASAQRILYGDKRRRIPVLWDVDNPVMAGLVQNQDAYMQSVAAQRPFFFDHVRELADRAFAEFAALTGRRHARVQTYRCEDADYLIVGQGSLLPTSEAVADYLRDTRGIRVGVVNLLM
;
A
#
# COMPACT_ATOMS: atom_id res chain seq x y z
N MET A 1 -12.25 -13.04 11.09
CA MET A 1 -13.13 -12.82 9.92
C MET A 1 -12.66 -13.59 8.69
N VAL A 2 -11.42 -13.42 8.20
CA VAL A 2 -10.89 -14.14 7.03
C VAL A 2 -10.99 -15.67 7.15
N ALA A 3 -10.64 -16.24 8.30
CA ALA A 3 -10.74 -17.69 8.54
C ALA A 3 -12.20 -18.19 8.43
N ARG A 4 -13.16 -17.43 8.95
CA ARG A 4 -14.60 -17.77 8.83
C ARG A 4 -15.08 -17.71 7.38
N ALA A 5 -14.67 -16.70 6.63
CA ALA A 5 -15.02 -16.59 5.22
C ALA A 5 -14.42 -17.72 4.38
N ARG A 6 -13.19 -18.16 4.68
CA ARG A 6 -12.56 -19.35 4.06
C ARG A 6 -13.29 -20.65 4.41
N ALA A 7 -13.83 -20.75 5.60
CA ALA A 7 -14.64 -21.88 6.04
C ALA A 7 -16.08 -21.90 5.46
N GLY A 8 -16.41 -20.95 4.57
CA GLY A 8 -17.72 -20.91 3.93
C GLY A 8 -18.79 -20.10 4.65
N ASP A 9 -18.44 -19.36 5.72
CA ASP A 9 -19.38 -18.49 6.42
C ASP A 9 -19.86 -17.36 5.50
N ALA A 10 -21.10 -17.43 5.05
CA ALA A 10 -21.71 -16.50 4.11
C ALA A 10 -21.73 -15.04 4.62
N SER A 11 -21.92 -14.85 5.92
CA SER A 11 -21.90 -13.52 6.54
C SER A 11 -20.51 -12.91 6.49
N ALA A 12 -19.48 -13.67 6.82
CA ALA A 12 -18.10 -13.24 6.75
C ALA A 12 -17.65 -13.01 5.32
N GLN A 13 -18.10 -13.83 4.36
CA GLN A 13 -17.85 -13.62 2.94
C GLN A 13 -18.47 -12.33 2.42
N ARG A 14 -19.71 -12.04 2.81
CA ARG A 14 -20.41 -10.81 2.41
C ARG A 14 -19.73 -9.55 2.96
N ILE A 15 -19.24 -9.58 4.20
CA ILE A 15 -18.52 -8.46 4.81
C ILE A 15 -17.18 -8.22 4.10
N LEU A 16 -16.46 -9.28 3.72
CA LEU A 16 -15.14 -9.17 3.09
C LEU A 16 -15.19 -8.85 1.59
N TYR A 17 -16.19 -9.37 0.89
CA TYR A 17 -16.24 -9.33 -0.57
C TYR A 17 -17.46 -8.59 -1.14
N GLY A 18 -18.35 -8.10 -0.29
CA GLY A 18 -19.62 -7.50 -0.68
C GLY A 18 -20.67 -8.52 -1.11
N ASP A 19 -21.80 -8.05 -1.56
CA ASP A 19 -22.93 -8.89 -1.98
C ASP A 19 -22.66 -9.67 -3.27
N LYS A 20 -21.77 -9.14 -4.11
CA LYS A 20 -21.36 -9.79 -5.36
C LYS A 20 -19.85 -9.92 -5.41
N ARG A 21 -19.37 -11.14 -5.35
CA ARG A 21 -17.96 -11.43 -5.59
C ARG A 21 -17.59 -11.05 -7.02
N ARG A 22 -16.60 -10.18 -7.19
CA ARG A 22 -16.03 -9.89 -8.50
C ARG A 22 -15.46 -11.20 -9.08
N ARG A 23 -15.96 -11.62 -10.22
CA ARG A 23 -15.33 -12.73 -10.95
C ARG A 23 -14.00 -12.25 -11.52
N ILE A 24 -12.96 -13.05 -11.29
CA ILE A 24 -11.71 -12.89 -12.03
C ILE A 24 -12.03 -13.25 -13.49
N PRO A 25 -11.67 -12.42 -14.47
CA PRO A 25 -11.86 -12.75 -15.88
C PRO A 25 -11.25 -14.11 -16.20
N VAL A 26 -11.96 -14.94 -16.96
CA VAL A 26 -11.40 -16.18 -17.48
C VAL A 26 -10.42 -15.80 -18.57
N LEU A 27 -9.13 -16.07 -18.36
CA LEU A 27 -8.06 -15.67 -19.29
C LEU A 27 -8.19 -16.32 -20.69
N TRP A 28 -8.92 -17.42 -20.79
CA TRP A 28 -9.09 -18.23 -22.00
C TRP A 28 -10.52 -18.20 -22.54
N ASP A 29 -11.24 -17.12 -22.31
CA ASP A 29 -12.55 -16.92 -22.91
C ASP A 29 -12.36 -16.42 -24.34
N VAL A 30 -12.78 -17.25 -25.32
CA VAL A 30 -12.63 -16.95 -26.75
C VAL A 30 -13.54 -15.82 -27.18
N ASP A 31 -14.70 -15.69 -26.54
CA ASP A 31 -15.69 -14.65 -26.86
C ASP A 31 -15.33 -13.30 -26.23
N ASN A 32 -14.59 -13.33 -25.12
CA ASN A 32 -14.12 -12.14 -24.40
C ASN A 32 -12.62 -12.27 -24.07
N PRO A 33 -11.75 -12.19 -25.08
CA PRO A 33 -10.32 -12.39 -24.86
C PRO A 33 -9.74 -11.31 -23.97
N VAL A 34 -9.02 -11.72 -22.93
CA VAL A 34 -8.27 -10.82 -22.04
C VAL A 34 -6.80 -10.88 -22.42
N MET A 35 -6.25 -9.72 -22.77
CA MET A 35 -4.84 -9.59 -23.06
C MET A 35 -4.07 -9.42 -21.74
N ALA A 36 -3.21 -10.40 -21.43
CA ALA A 36 -2.38 -10.40 -20.23
C ALA A 36 -0.91 -10.67 -20.61
N GLY A 37 0.01 -10.12 -19.81
CA GLY A 37 1.44 -10.35 -20.02
C GLY A 37 2.03 -9.68 -21.26
N LEU A 38 1.51 -8.52 -21.63
CA LEU A 38 2.04 -7.73 -22.74
C LEU A 38 3.49 -7.31 -22.48
N VAL A 39 4.34 -7.55 -23.47
CA VAL A 39 5.67 -6.95 -23.52
C VAL A 39 5.60 -5.69 -24.37
N GLN A 40 5.96 -4.56 -23.80
CA GLN A 40 5.95 -3.26 -24.47
C GLN A 40 7.35 -2.68 -24.49
N ASN A 41 7.72 -2.08 -25.62
CA ASN A 41 8.92 -1.25 -25.69
C ASN A 41 8.73 0.04 -24.88
N GLN A 42 9.81 0.71 -24.55
CA GLN A 42 9.79 1.87 -23.65
C GLN A 42 8.86 2.99 -24.13
N ASP A 43 8.82 3.26 -25.42
CA ASP A 43 7.96 4.26 -26.03
C ASP A 43 6.46 3.94 -25.86
N ALA A 44 6.06 2.70 -26.19
CA ALA A 44 4.68 2.23 -26.02
C ALA A 44 4.29 2.15 -24.54
N TYR A 45 5.21 1.73 -23.66
CA TYR A 45 4.98 1.66 -22.23
C TYR A 45 4.74 3.04 -21.62
N MET A 46 5.55 4.05 -21.97
CA MET A 46 5.38 5.43 -21.52
C MET A 46 4.01 6.01 -21.90
N GLN A 47 3.57 5.78 -23.12
CA GLN A 47 2.24 6.22 -23.58
C GLN A 47 1.11 5.53 -22.78
N SER A 48 1.22 4.23 -22.53
CA SER A 48 0.26 3.47 -21.75
C SER A 48 0.18 3.98 -20.30
N VAL A 49 1.32 4.23 -19.66
CA VAL A 49 1.37 4.79 -18.30
C VAL A 49 0.76 6.19 -18.25
N ALA A 50 1.10 7.05 -19.22
CA ALA A 50 0.55 8.40 -19.29
C ALA A 50 -0.99 8.38 -19.48
N ALA A 51 -1.49 7.48 -20.32
CA ALA A 51 -2.93 7.33 -20.55
C ALA A 51 -3.69 6.79 -19.33
N GLN A 52 -3.05 5.94 -18.52
CA GLN A 52 -3.66 5.38 -17.31
C GLN A 52 -3.73 6.38 -16.15
N ARG A 53 -2.87 7.40 -16.15
CA ARG A 53 -2.70 8.32 -15.02
C ARG A 53 -4.01 8.96 -14.56
N PRO A 54 -4.83 9.62 -15.40
CA PRO A 54 -6.06 10.27 -14.97
C PRO A 54 -7.12 9.30 -14.43
N PHE A 55 -7.04 8.02 -14.79
CA PHE A 55 -8.01 7.01 -14.36
C PHE A 55 -7.63 6.30 -13.07
N PHE A 56 -6.32 6.10 -12.84
CA PHE A 56 -5.85 5.28 -11.72
C PHE A 56 -5.00 6.06 -10.72
N PHE A 57 -4.10 6.94 -11.17
CA PHE A 57 -3.10 7.53 -10.29
C PHE A 57 -3.54 8.85 -9.65
N ASP A 58 -4.27 9.69 -10.37
CA ASP A 58 -4.65 11.01 -9.87
C ASP A 58 -5.62 10.94 -8.67
N HIS A 59 -6.34 9.82 -8.54
CA HIS A 59 -7.28 9.58 -7.43
C HIS A 59 -6.65 8.88 -6.23
N VAL A 60 -5.46 8.29 -6.37
CA VAL A 60 -4.85 7.44 -5.34
C VAL A 60 -4.63 8.21 -4.04
N ARG A 61 -4.19 9.46 -4.12
CA ARG A 61 -3.95 10.30 -2.95
C ARG A 61 -5.20 10.44 -2.08
N GLU A 62 -6.29 10.86 -2.67
CA GLU A 62 -7.55 11.09 -1.97
C GLU A 62 -8.15 9.80 -1.41
N LEU A 63 -8.11 8.73 -2.21
CA LEU A 63 -8.58 7.41 -1.79
C LEU A 63 -7.78 6.86 -0.62
N ALA A 64 -6.46 7.04 -0.63
CA ALA A 64 -5.60 6.60 0.46
C ALA A 64 -5.87 7.38 1.76
N ASP A 65 -5.94 8.71 1.69
CA ASP A 65 -6.19 9.54 2.86
C ASP A 65 -7.55 9.20 3.49
N ARG A 66 -8.58 8.95 2.68
CA ARG A 66 -9.88 8.49 3.14
C ARG A 66 -9.81 7.09 3.77
N ALA A 67 -9.13 6.15 3.13
CA ALA A 67 -8.98 4.80 3.66
C ALA A 67 -8.21 4.78 4.99
N PHE A 68 -7.17 5.59 5.14
CA PHE A 68 -6.46 5.73 6.42
C PHE A 68 -7.35 6.33 7.51
N ALA A 69 -8.18 7.31 7.18
CA ALA A 69 -9.13 7.89 8.13
C ALA A 69 -10.17 6.86 8.59
N GLU A 70 -10.75 6.11 7.66
CA GLU A 70 -11.71 5.03 7.97
C GLU A 70 -11.06 3.92 8.81
N PHE A 71 -9.85 3.52 8.45
CA PHE A 71 -9.10 2.52 9.22
C PHE A 71 -8.81 3.00 10.65
N ALA A 72 -8.42 4.27 10.80
CA ALA A 72 -8.18 4.86 12.12
C ALA A 72 -9.46 4.90 12.97
N ALA A 73 -10.59 5.24 12.37
CA ALA A 73 -11.89 5.24 13.06
C ALA A 73 -12.29 3.84 13.55
N LEU A 74 -12.00 2.79 12.75
CA LEU A 74 -12.36 1.41 13.09
C LEU A 74 -11.40 0.74 14.08
N THR A 75 -10.13 1.09 14.04
CA THR A 75 -9.08 0.35 14.77
C THR A 75 -8.38 1.14 15.85
N GLY A 76 -8.52 2.46 15.86
CA GLY A 76 -7.74 3.39 16.67
C GLY A 76 -6.29 3.59 16.18
N ARG A 77 -5.83 2.85 15.15
CA ARG A 77 -4.49 2.96 14.61
C ARG A 77 -4.45 4.01 13.51
N ARG A 78 -3.57 4.97 13.66
CA ARG A 78 -3.41 6.06 12.69
C ARG A 78 -2.25 5.76 11.73
N HIS A 79 -2.55 5.78 10.45
CA HIS A 79 -1.58 5.72 9.38
C HIS A 79 -1.70 6.97 8.49
N ALA A 80 -0.62 7.31 7.82
CA ALA A 80 -0.57 8.39 6.84
C ALA A 80 0.30 7.94 5.66
N ARG A 81 0.20 8.62 4.53
CA ARG A 81 1.03 8.31 3.35
C ARG A 81 2.52 8.40 3.64
N VAL A 82 2.89 9.31 4.51
CA VAL A 82 4.25 9.46 5.04
C VAL A 82 4.15 9.45 6.56
N GLN A 83 4.93 8.61 7.20
CA GLN A 83 5.08 8.57 8.65
C GLN A 83 6.52 8.86 9.02
N THR A 84 6.73 9.55 10.12
CA THR A 84 8.06 9.91 10.61
C THR A 84 8.30 9.31 11.99
N TYR A 85 9.51 8.87 12.22
CA TYR A 85 9.98 8.37 13.51
C TYR A 85 11.25 9.10 13.91
N ARG A 86 11.21 9.85 15.02
CA ARG A 86 12.33 10.62 15.61
C ARG A 86 13.04 11.54 14.59
N CYS A 87 12.28 12.22 13.73
CA CYS A 87 12.82 13.07 12.68
C CYS A 87 13.04 14.52 13.13
N GLU A 88 12.46 14.95 14.25
CA GLU A 88 12.38 16.35 14.68
C GLU A 88 13.76 16.96 14.95
N ASP A 89 14.69 16.15 15.44
CA ASP A 89 16.06 16.55 15.81
C ASP A 89 17.13 15.75 15.07
N ALA A 90 16.76 15.08 13.96
CA ALA A 90 17.65 14.17 13.25
C ALA A 90 18.67 14.90 12.38
N ASP A 91 19.94 14.49 12.48
CA ASP A 91 21.01 14.91 11.57
C ASP A 91 21.01 14.07 10.28
N TYR A 92 20.50 12.83 10.36
CA TYR A 92 20.45 11.89 9.25
C TYR A 92 19.06 11.28 9.15
N LEU A 93 18.58 11.08 7.93
CA LEU A 93 17.28 10.46 7.67
C LEU A 93 17.46 9.17 6.86
N ILE A 94 16.82 8.10 7.34
CA ILE A 94 16.61 6.89 6.56
C ILE A 94 15.22 7.01 5.94
N VAL A 95 15.16 7.02 4.61
CA VAL A 95 13.90 7.06 3.86
C VAL A 95 13.68 5.70 3.22
N GLY A 96 12.54 5.10 3.46
CA GLY A 96 12.27 3.76 2.95
C GLY A 96 10.81 3.40 2.89
N GLN A 97 10.55 2.16 2.49
CA GLN A 97 9.23 1.60 2.33
C GLN A 97 9.21 0.11 2.70
N GLY A 98 8.11 -0.34 3.28
CA GLY A 98 7.87 -1.76 3.54
C GLY A 98 8.52 -2.29 4.84
N SER A 99 8.79 -3.59 4.86
CA SER A 99 9.19 -4.32 6.09
C SER A 99 10.55 -3.96 6.66
N LEU A 100 11.38 -3.23 5.93
CA LEU A 100 12.67 -2.73 6.40
C LEU A 100 12.52 -1.70 7.53
N LEU A 101 11.41 -0.97 7.56
CA LEU A 101 11.29 0.22 8.40
C LEU A 101 11.23 -0.07 9.90
N PRO A 102 10.51 -1.08 10.41
CA PRO A 102 10.59 -1.43 11.83
C PRO A 102 12.01 -1.76 12.30
N THR A 103 12.80 -2.39 11.44
CA THR A 103 14.22 -2.63 11.72
C THR A 103 15.02 -1.33 11.71
N SER A 104 14.72 -0.42 10.78
CA SER A 104 15.36 0.89 10.70
C SER A 104 15.06 1.76 11.93
N GLU A 105 13.84 1.70 12.47
CA GLU A 105 13.45 2.38 13.69
C GLU A 105 14.27 1.86 14.91
N ALA A 106 14.39 0.53 15.04
CA ALA A 106 15.22 -0.07 16.09
C ALA A 106 16.71 0.29 15.95
N VAL A 107 17.21 0.35 14.71
CA VAL A 107 18.60 0.80 14.45
C VAL A 107 18.76 2.28 14.77
N ALA A 108 17.79 3.13 14.45
CA ALA A 108 17.83 4.54 14.79
C ALA A 108 17.89 4.75 16.31
N ASP A 109 17.12 3.99 17.08
CA ASP A 109 17.19 4.00 18.55
C ASP A 109 18.57 3.55 19.06
N TYR A 110 19.06 2.43 18.57
CA TYR A 110 20.38 1.94 18.93
C TYR A 110 21.49 2.96 18.66
N LEU A 111 21.49 3.60 17.50
CA LEU A 111 22.50 4.60 17.13
C LEU A 111 22.43 5.84 18.02
N ARG A 112 21.24 6.30 18.36
CA ARG A 112 21.02 7.41 19.27
C ARG A 112 21.53 7.09 20.67
N ASP A 113 21.15 5.91 21.19
CA ASP A 113 21.42 5.55 22.58
C ASP A 113 22.88 5.16 22.81
N THR A 114 23.53 4.51 21.82
CA THR A 114 24.91 3.98 21.99
C THR A 114 25.99 4.84 21.36
N ARG A 115 25.65 5.61 20.31
CA ARG A 115 26.63 6.38 19.53
C ARG A 115 26.37 7.89 19.54
N GLY A 116 25.23 8.33 20.07
CA GLY A 116 24.83 9.73 20.04
C GLY A 116 24.53 10.27 18.63
N ILE A 117 24.32 9.38 17.65
CA ILE A 117 24.05 9.76 16.26
C ILE A 117 22.53 9.93 16.10
N ARG A 118 22.09 11.14 15.79
CA ARG A 118 20.67 11.46 15.65
C ARG A 118 20.14 11.05 14.29
N VAL A 119 19.61 9.83 14.23
CA VAL A 119 18.97 9.28 13.02
C VAL A 119 17.45 9.35 13.20
N GLY A 120 16.75 9.77 12.15
CA GLY A 120 15.30 9.67 12.00
C GLY A 120 14.93 8.72 10.86
N VAL A 121 13.70 8.22 10.88
CA VAL A 121 13.20 7.32 9.83
C VAL A 121 11.95 7.91 9.22
N VAL A 122 11.92 7.95 7.88
CA VAL A 122 10.76 8.38 7.08
C VAL A 122 10.20 7.18 6.36
N ASN A 123 8.98 6.83 6.70
CA ASN A 123 8.24 5.71 6.13
C ASN A 123 7.31 6.21 5.03
N LEU A 124 7.52 5.74 3.81
CA LEU A 124 6.62 5.99 2.68
C LEU A 124 5.64 4.82 2.57
N LEU A 125 4.41 5.02 3.01
CA LEU A 125 3.33 4.03 2.89
C LEU A 125 2.66 4.07 1.51
N MET A 126 2.74 5.21 0.84
CA MET A 126 2.29 5.40 -0.55
C MET A 126 3.10 6.49 -1.24
#